data_f99058bec2daee1020afc877a7faf473
#
_entry.id   f99058bec2daee1020afc877a7faf473
#
_cell.length_a   1.000
_cell.length_b   1.000
_cell.length_c   1.000
_cell.angle_alpha   90.00
_cell.angle_beta   90.00
_cell.angle_gamma   90.00
#
_symmetry.space_group_name_H-M   'P 1'
#
loop_
_entity.id
_entity.type
_entity.pdbx_description
1 polymer ?
#
loop_
_entity_poly.entity_id
_entity_poly.type
_entity_poly.pdbx_seq_one_letter_code
_entity_poly.pdbx_strand_id
1 'polypeptide(L)'
;MKDIKGFIKRLADTKEISPAVIAAITEKARFNRYEALETILSPGHNPAAIYYIQSGIIRGAFEGEKDRITAWFQKEGELVIPPNLFNQTAGEEYIISVTKVEVITVPLIHILKVAEKYDEAATLMMMLSLEVSIAGRYRESLLRLSSARARYNLMKIKEPYLTLQIPHYLIASYLNITKETFSRIHKGLPY
;
A
#
# COMPACT_ATOMS: atom_id res chain seq x y z
N MET A 1 12.51 -21.84 7.87
CA MET A 1 12.80 -20.41 8.19
C MET A 1 12.06 -19.59 7.15
N LYS A 2 11.10 -18.73 7.55
CA LYS A 2 10.34 -17.92 6.58
C LYS A 2 11.28 -16.93 5.89
N ASP A 3 11.15 -16.78 4.57
CA ASP A 3 12.07 -15.97 3.77
C ASP A 3 11.84 -14.46 3.99
N ILE A 4 12.84 -13.78 4.54
CA ILE A 4 12.84 -12.32 4.79
C ILE A 4 13.66 -11.57 3.74
N LYS A 5 14.26 -12.28 2.77
CA LYS A 5 15.20 -11.70 1.79
C LYS A 5 14.57 -10.59 0.95
N GLY A 6 13.32 -10.79 0.51
CA GLY A 6 12.58 -9.78 -0.25
C GLY A 6 12.40 -8.48 0.53
N PHE A 7 12.08 -8.56 1.82
CA PHE A 7 11.96 -7.40 2.68
C PHE A 7 13.30 -6.68 2.87
N ILE A 8 14.38 -7.42 3.15
CA ILE A 8 15.73 -6.85 3.26
C ILE A 8 16.12 -6.13 1.97
N LYS A 9 15.91 -6.77 0.82
CA LYS A 9 16.16 -6.17 -0.49
C LYS A 9 15.35 -4.87 -0.67
N ARG A 10 14.06 -4.88 -0.35
CA ARG A 10 13.18 -3.70 -0.47
C ARG A 10 13.69 -2.52 0.38
N LEU A 11 14.18 -2.77 1.59
CA LEU A 11 14.79 -1.73 2.42
C LEU A 11 16.09 -1.19 1.80
N ALA A 12 16.95 -2.07 1.31
CA ALA A 12 18.21 -1.70 0.67
C ALA A 12 18.01 -0.95 -0.65
N ASP A 13 16.96 -1.28 -1.42
CA ASP A 13 16.61 -0.57 -2.67
C ASP A 13 16.14 0.88 -2.41
N THR A 14 15.58 1.16 -1.23
CA THR A 14 15.18 2.53 -0.83
C THR A 14 16.39 3.38 -0.48
N LYS A 15 17.32 2.81 0.27
CA LYS A 15 18.57 3.45 0.69
C LYS A 15 19.61 2.38 1.03
N GLU A 16 20.85 2.64 0.69
CA GLU A 16 21.96 1.84 1.22
C GLU A 16 22.02 1.97 2.74
N ILE A 17 21.86 0.84 3.41
CA ILE A 17 21.86 0.72 4.88
C ILE A 17 22.77 -0.41 5.32
N SER A 18 23.43 -0.24 6.45
CA SER A 18 24.38 -1.22 6.97
C SER A 18 23.69 -2.52 7.40
N PRO A 19 24.39 -3.67 7.34
CA PRO A 19 23.87 -4.94 7.82
C PRO A 19 23.41 -4.89 9.29
N ALA A 20 24.04 -4.06 10.11
CA ALA A 20 23.66 -3.89 11.51
C ALA A 20 22.27 -3.27 11.66
N VAL A 21 21.94 -2.25 10.84
CA VAL A 21 20.60 -1.62 10.82
C VAL A 21 19.56 -2.57 10.26
N ILE A 22 19.88 -3.31 9.19
CA ILE A 22 18.99 -4.35 8.66
C ILE A 22 18.66 -5.38 9.75
N ALA A 23 19.67 -5.90 10.44
CA ALA A 23 19.48 -6.86 11.53
C ALA A 23 18.63 -6.27 12.64
N ALA A 24 18.89 -5.03 13.05
CA ALA A 24 18.12 -4.35 14.08
C ALA A 24 16.65 -4.15 13.67
N ILE A 25 16.35 -3.67 12.46
CA ILE A 25 14.96 -3.50 11.99
C ILE A 25 14.22 -4.85 11.95
N THR A 26 14.89 -5.90 11.48
CA THR A 26 14.26 -7.19 11.26
C THR A 26 14.14 -8.05 12.53
N GLU A 27 14.78 -7.68 13.64
CA GLU A 27 14.74 -8.42 14.92
C GLU A 27 13.32 -8.69 15.43
N LYS A 28 12.42 -7.73 15.28
CA LYS A 28 11.01 -7.85 15.73
C LYS A 28 10.04 -8.07 14.57
N ALA A 29 10.54 -8.45 13.40
CA ALA A 29 9.70 -8.78 12.27
C ALA A 29 8.84 -10.02 12.55
N ARG A 30 7.56 -9.95 12.18
CA ARG A 30 6.58 -11.03 12.34
C ARG A 30 5.95 -11.37 11.01
N PHE A 31 5.63 -12.63 10.81
CA PHE A 31 4.93 -13.11 9.61
C PHE A 31 3.45 -13.28 9.92
N ASN A 32 2.63 -12.60 9.13
CA ASN A 32 1.18 -12.67 9.23
C ASN A 32 0.57 -13.10 7.89
N ARG A 33 -0.59 -13.73 7.94
CA ARG A 33 -1.38 -14.13 6.78
C ARG A 33 -2.80 -13.62 6.96
N TYR A 34 -3.39 -13.19 5.85
CA TYR A 34 -4.77 -12.76 5.81
C TYR A 34 -5.44 -13.43 4.61
N GLU A 35 -6.67 -13.87 4.79
CA GLU A 35 -7.46 -14.39 3.68
C GLU A 35 -7.93 -13.25 2.77
N ALA A 36 -8.47 -13.58 1.59
CA ALA A 36 -9.00 -12.57 0.69
C ALA A 36 -10.18 -11.81 1.35
N LEU A 37 -10.22 -10.51 1.14
CA LEU A 37 -11.23 -9.58 1.67
C LEU A 37 -11.21 -9.40 3.20
N GLU A 38 -10.16 -9.86 3.88
CA GLU A 38 -10.00 -9.68 5.32
C GLU A 38 -9.52 -8.25 5.63
N THR A 39 -10.09 -7.65 6.67
CA THR A 39 -9.68 -6.33 7.16
C THR A 39 -8.47 -6.45 8.08
N ILE A 40 -7.36 -5.81 7.69
CA ILE A 40 -6.09 -5.77 8.43
C ILE A 40 -6.09 -4.63 9.46
N LEU A 41 -6.64 -3.47 9.07
CA LEU A 41 -6.80 -2.30 9.93
C LEU A 41 -8.14 -1.63 9.61
N SER A 42 -8.87 -1.26 10.66
CA SER A 42 -10.15 -0.52 10.55
C SER A 42 -9.98 0.95 10.94
N PRO A 43 -10.83 1.85 10.41
CA PRO A 43 -10.93 3.22 10.88
C PRO A 43 -11.12 3.29 12.40
N GLY A 44 -10.68 4.38 12.99
CA GLY A 44 -10.76 4.59 14.44
C GLY A 44 -9.67 3.87 15.24
N HIS A 45 -8.84 3.04 14.62
CA HIS A 45 -7.71 2.39 15.27
C HIS A 45 -6.39 3.09 14.92
N ASN A 46 -5.51 3.20 15.91
CA ASN A 46 -4.17 3.71 15.68
C ASN A 46 -3.33 2.65 14.96
N PRO A 47 -2.72 2.98 13.82
CA PRO A 47 -1.80 2.06 13.16
C PRO A 47 -0.56 1.86 14.03
N ALA A 48 -0.08 0.62 14.12
CA ALA A 48 1.00 0.27 15.03
C ALA A 48 2.21 -0.38 14.33
N ALA A 49 2.16 -0.55 13.01
CA ALA A 49 3.21 -1.26 12.29
C ALA A 49 3.26 -0.87 10.80
N ILE A 50 4.40 -1.13 10.17
CA ILE A 50 4.54 -1.21 8.71
C ILE A 50 4.37 -2.66 8.27
N TYR A 51 3.92 -2.85 7.02
CA TYR A 51 3.73 -4.18 6.42
C TYR A 51 4.51 -4.27 5.11
N TYR A 52 5.35 -5.28 4.96
CA TYR A 52 5.93 -5.64 3.68
C TYR A 52 5.13 -6.78 3.07
N ILE A 53 4.66 -6.63 1.84
CA ILE A 53 3.85 -7.64 1.15
C ILE A 53 4.77 -8.67 0.53
N GLN A 54 4.80 -9.89 1.07
CA GLN A 54 5.55 -11.02 0.49
C GLN A 54 4.82 -11.66 -0.67
N SER A 55 3.48 -11.68 -0.62
CA SER A 55 2.64 -12.17 -1.71
C SER A 55 1.24 -11.57 -1.60
N GLY A 56 0.59 -11.40 -2.74
CA GLY A 56 -0.79 -10.91 -2.82
C GLY A 56 -0.89 -9.39 -2.98
N ILE A 57 -2.11 -8.87 -2.75
CA ILE A 57 -2.47 -7.47 -2.97
C ILE A 57 -3.29 -6.96 -1.81
N ILE A 58 -2.94 -5.76 -1.34
CA ILE A 58 -3.64 -5.00 -0.30
C ILE A 58 -4.19 -3.72 -0.91
N ARG A 59 -5.32 -3.24 -0.41
CA ARG A 59 -5.88 -1.93 -0.74
C ARG A 59 -6.15 -1.10 0.51
N GLY A 60 -6.03 0.22 0.36
CA GLY A 60 -6.62 1.18 1.28
C GLY A 60 -7.99 1.62 0.76
N ALA A 61 -8.94 1.85 1.67
CA ALA A 61 -10.27 2.30 1.32
C ALA A 61 -10.88 3.15 2.45
N PHE A 62 -11.73 4.12 2.07
CA PHE A 62 -12.54 4.85 3.06
C PHE A 62 -14.01 4.43 2.97
N GLU A 63 -14.78 4.78 4.00
CA GLU A 63 -16.23 4.67 3.97
C GLU A 63 -16.78 5.64 2.93
N GLY A 64 -17.61 5.17 2.03
CA GLY A 64 -18.36 5.98 1.07
C GLY A 64 -19.86 5.95 1.40
N GLU A 65 -20.68 6.68 0.64
CA GLU A 65 -22.14 6.76 0.89
C GLU A 65 -22.84 5.40 0.75
N LYS A 66 -22.37 4.53 -0.13
CA LYS A 66 -22.97 3.21 -0.42
C LYS A 66 -21.98 2.07 -0.25
N ASP A 67 -20.76 2.27 -0.72
CA ASP A 67 -19.71 1.27 -0.75
C ASP A 67 -18.37 1.91 -0.34
N ARG A 68 -17.41 1.10 0.11
CA ARG A 68 -16.06 1.57 0.39
C ARG A 68 -15.35 2.01 -0.87
N ILE A 69 -14.80 3.23 -0.84
CA ILE A 69 -14.07 3.85 -1.96
C ILE A 69 -12.60 3.44 -1.88
N THR A 70 -12.08 2.82 -2.92
CA THR A 70 -10.68 2.42 -2.98
C THR A 70 -9.77 3.64 -3.19
N ALA A 71 -8.83 3.83 -2.28
CA ALA A 71 -7.85 4.91 -2.32
C ALA A 71 -6.57 4.52 -3.08
N TRP A 72 -6.03 3.36 -2.77
CA TRP A 72 -4.77 2.87 -3.32
C TRP A 72 -4.72 1.34 -3.31
N PHE A 73 -3.78 0.79 -4.08
CA PHE A 73 -3.38 -0.61 -4.05
C PHE A 73 -1.89 -0.71 -3.81
N GLN A 74 -1.48 -1.78 -3.11
CA GLN A 74 -0.10 -2.20 -2.96
C GLN A 74 -0.02 -3.70 -3.22
N LYS A 75 1.06 -4.14 -3.86
CA LYS A 75 1.27 -5.52 -4.30
C LYS A 75 2.54 -6.13 -3.69
N GLU A 76 2.80 -7.37 -4.04
CA GLU A 76 4.04 -8.08 -3.70
C GLU A 76 5.30 -7.22 -3.95
N GLY A 77 6.20 -7.21 -3.00
CA GLY A 77 7.45 -6.43 -3.01
C GLY A 77 7.31 -5.01 -2.47
N GLU A 78 6.10 -4.53 -2.20
CA GLU A 78 5.85 -3.16 -1.74
C GLU A 78 5.61 -3.09 -0.23
N LEU A 79 5.78 -1.88 0.33
CA LEU A 79 5.52 -1.58 1.73
C LEU A 79 4.18 -0.88 1.87
N VAL A 80 3.36 -1.33 2.81
CA VAL A 80 2.19 -0.59 3.29
C VAL A 80 2.61 0.16 4.54
N ILE A 81 2.59 1.48 4.45
CA ILE A 81 2.77 2.41 5.56
C ILE A 81 1.41 3.05 5.80
N PRO A 82 0.68 2.62 6.84
CA PRO A 82 -0.64 3.16 7.11
C PRO A 82 -0.62 4.68 7.27
N PRO A 83 -1.64 5.40 6.77
CA PRO A 83 -1.82 6.81 7.14
C PRO A 83 -1.80 6.98 8.66
N ASN A 84 -1.29 8.12 9.10
CA ASN A 84 -1.20 8.46 10.53
C ASN A 84 -0.30 7.53 11.38
N LEU A 85 0.50 6.63 10.76
CA LEU A 85 1.39 5.72 11.50
C LEU A 85 2.35 6.49 12.42
N PHE A 86 3.02 7.52 11.89
CA PHE A 86 4.07 8.24 12.62
C PHE A 86 3.54 9.25 13.64
N ASN A 87 2.36 9.81 13.44
CA ASN A 87 1.71 10.68 14.42
C ASN A 87 0.84 9.92 15.44
N GLN A 88 0.71 8.60 15.27
CA GLN A 88 0.00 7.68 16.15
C GLN A 88 -1.45 8.12 16.45
N THR A 89 -2.11 8.71 15.46
CA THR A 89 -3.53 9.06 15.55
C THR A 89 -4.39 8.05 14.80
N ALA A 90 -5.65 7.95 15.18
CA ALA A 90 -6.60 7.08 14.50
C ALA A 90 -6.72 7.44 13.02
N GLY A 91 -6.67 6.44 12.16
CA GLY A 91 -6.85 6.59 10.72
C GLY A 91 -8.33 6.57 10.32
N GLU A 92 -8.63 7.07 9.15
CA GLU A 92 -9.97 7.02 8.53
C GLU A 92 -10.07 5.92 7.46
N GLU A 93 -8.96 5.26 7.14
CA GLU A 93 -8.89 4.24 6.11
C GLU A 93 -8.99 2.83 6.67
N TYR A 94 -9.67 1.98 5.91
CA TYR A 94 -9.52 0.54 6.01
C TYR A 94 -8.26 0.11 5.26
N ILE A 95 -7.52 -0.84 5.80
CA ILE A 95 -6.52 -1.62 5.07
C ILE A 95 -7.08 -3.02 4.91
N ILE A 96 -7.25 -3.48 3.68
CA ILE A 96 -7.97 -4.71 3.35
C ILE A 96 -7.14 -5.53 2.36
N SER A 97 -7.00 -6.83 2.62
CA SER A 97 -6.45 -7.76 1.64
C SER A 97 -7.42 -7.91 0.45
N VAL A 98 -6.92 -7.81 -0.78
CA VAL A 98 -7.73 -8.05 -1.98
C VAL A 98 -7.71 -9.53 -2.35
N THR A 99 -6.53 -10.12 -2.24
CA THR A 99 -6.28 -11.55 -2.41
C THR A 99 -5.84 -12.14 -1.08
N LYS A 100 -5.60 -13.44 -1.01
CA LYS A 100 -4.82 -14.00 0.10
C LYS A 100 -3.45 -13.33 0.12
N VAL A 101 -3.00 -12.84 1.28
CA VAL A 101 -1.73 -12.12 1.43
C VAL A 101 -0.88 -12.73 2.53
N GLU A 102 0.43 -12.72 2.29
CA GLU A 102 1.44 -12.94 3.31
C GLU A 102 2.23 -11.65 3.50
N VAL A 103 2.39 -11.22 4.74
CA VAL A 103 3.12 -9.99 5.06
C VAL A 103 4.17 -10.21 6.14
N ILE A 104 5.22 -9.42 6.07
CA ILE A 104 6.13 -9.20 7.19
C ILE A 104 5.71 -7.90 7.86
N THR A 105 5.44 -7.96 9.15
CA THR A 105 5.01 -6.84 9.96
C THR A 105 6.13 -6.42 10.90
N VAL A 106 6.49 -5.13 10.91
CA VAL A 106 7.46 -4.57 11.87
C VAL A 106 6.76 -3.51 12.71
N PRO A 107 6.73 -3.67 14.07
CA PRO A 107 6.07 -2.71 14.94
C PRO A 107 6.73 -1.32 14.89
N LEU A 108 5.93 -0.25 14.83
CA LEU A 108 6.42 1.13 14.81
C LEU A 108 7.32 1.45 16.00
N ILE A 109 6.90 1.05 17.21
CA ILE A 109 7.69 1.32 18.41
C ILE A 109 9.11 0.73 18.34
N HIS A 110 9.26 -0.40 17.65
CA HIS A 110 10.56 -1.00 17.42
C HIS A 110 11.37 -0.20 16.38
N ILE A 111 10.74 0.24 15.30
CA ILE A 111 11.38 1.06 14.27
C ILE A 111 11.89 2.37 14.87
N LEU A 112 11.08 3.03 15.71
CA LEU A 112 11.48 4.26 16.40
C LEU A 112 12.70 4.05 17.29
N LYS A 113 12.75 2.97 18.09
CA LYS A 113 13.92 2.61 18.91
C LYS A 113 15.19 2.36 18.08
N VAL A 114 15.04 1.75 16.89
CA VAL A 114 16.17 1.57 15.98
C VAL A 114 16.62 2.92 15.40
N ALA A 115 15.68 3.81 15.06
CA ALA A 115 15.99 5.14 14.54
C ALA A 115 16.65 6.07 15.58
N GLU A 116 16.32 5.92 16.86
CA GLU A 116 17.02 6.61 17.96
C GLU A 116 18.50 6.20 18.08
N LYS A 117 18.82 4.97 17.70
CA LYS A 117 20.17 4.41 17.80
C LYS A 117 20.99 4.56 16.52
N TYR A 118 20.34 4.58 15.35
CA TYR A 118 20.98 4.56 14.05
C TYR A 118 20.40 5.64 13.12
N ASP A 119 21.19 6.65 12.78
CA ASP A 119 20.80 7.73 11.85
C ASP A 119 20.37 7.19 10.47
N GLU A 120 20.98 6.08 10.04
CA GLU A 120 20.60 5.39 8.80
C GLU A 120 19.13 4.96 8.82
N ALA A 121 18.63 4.47 9.96
CA ALA A 121 17.24 4.05 10.10
C ALA A 121 16.28 5.26 10.09
N ALA A 122 16.65 6.38 10.74
CA ALA A 122 15.88 7.61 10.68
C ALA A 122 15.80 8.15 9.25
N THR A 123 16.91 8.14 8.51
CA THR A 123 16.95 8.53 7.09
C THR A 123 16.10 7.61 6.23
N LEU A 124 16.15 6.30 6.46
CA LEU A 124 15.29 5.33 5.75
C LEU A 124 13.80 5.63 5.96
N MET A 125 13.38 5.89 7.20
CA MET A 125 11.99 6.26 7.51
C MET A 125 11.56 7.54 6.77
N MET A 126 12.42 8.55 6.71
CA MET A 126 12.16 9.77 5.94
C MET A 126 11.97 9.47 4.46
N MET A 127 12.83 8.64 3.87
CA MET A 127 12.72 8.26 2.44
C MET A 127 11.46 7.46 2.16
N LEU A 128 11.09 6.52 3.03
CA LEU A 128 9.83 5.78 2.92
C LEU A 128 8.60 6.69 3.02
N SER A 129 8.63 7.70 3.90
CA SER A 129 7.58 8.71 4.00
C SER A 129 7.46 9.55 2.73
N LEU A 130 8.59 9.88 2.10
CA LEU A 130 8.63 10.59 0.82
C LEU A 130 8.02 9.74 -0.31
N GLU A 131 8.31 8.44 -0.37
CA GLU A 131 7.68 7.53 -1.35
C GLU A 131 6.15 7.53 -1.23
N VAL A 132 5.61 7.47 -0.01
CA VAL A 132 4.16 7.57 0.24
C VAL A 132 3.61 8.91 -0.27
N SER A 133 4.31 10.02 -0.01
CA SER A 133 3.91 11.35 -0.50
C SER A 133 3.89 11.42 -2.03
N ILE A 134 4.89 10.82 -2.70
CA ILE A 134 4.98 10.78 -4.17
C ILE A 134 3.83 9.93 -4.74
N ALA A 135 3.52 8.78 -4.13
CA ALA A 135 2.39 7.95 -4.52
C ALA A 135 1.05 8.70 -4.37
N GLY A 136 0.89 9.46 -3.31
CA GLY A 136 -0.27 10.33 -3.10
C GLY A 136 -0.42 11.39 -4.20
N ARG A 137 0.67 12.03 -4.62
CA ARG A 137 0.66 13.00 -5.74
C ARG A 137 0.28 12.36 -7.07
N TYR A 138 0.79 11.16 -7.35
CA TYR A 138 0.35 10.40 -8.52
C TYR A 138 -1.16 10.14 -8.47
N ARG A 139 -1.65 9.69 -7.32
CA ARG A 139 -3.08 9.43 -7.10
C ARG A 139 -3.94 10.67 -7.33
N GLU A 140 -3.53 11.81 -6.81
CA GLU A 140 -4.18 13.10 -7.03
C GLU A 140 -4.19 13.45 -8.53
N SER A 141 -3.05 13.37 -9.20
CA SER A 141 -2.93 13.66 -10.63
C SER A 141 -3.84 12.76 -11.46
N LEU A 142 -3.92 11.46 -11.14
CA LEU A 142 -4.81 10.52 -11.81
C LEU A 142 -6.27 10.97 -11.71
N LEU A 143 -6.72 11.34 -10.51
CA LEU A 143 -8.11 11.74 -10.28
C LEU A 143 -8.47 13.10 -10.88
N ARG A 144 -7.50 14.00 -11.06
CA ARG A 144 -7.70 15.30 -11.70
C ARG A 144 -7.88 15.21 -13.22
N LEU A 145 -7.58 14.09 -13.87
CA LEU A 145 -7.86 13.90 -15.28
C LEU A 145 -9.37 13.98 -15.54
N SER A 146 -9.77 14.78 -16.51
CA SER A 146 -11.18 15.11 -16.78
C SER A 146 -12.02 13.93 -17.26
N SER A 147 -11.43 12.99 -18.02
CA SER A 147 -12.19 11.86 -18.56
C SER A 147 -11.85 10.53 -17.92
N ALA A 148 -12.86 9.68 -17.78
CA ALA A 148 -12.73 8.31 -17.31
C ALA A 148 -11.73 7.49 -18.14
N ARG A 149 -11.73 7.70 -19.47
CA ARG A 149 -10.79 7.03 -20.39
C ARG A 149 -9.34 7.47 -20.15
N ALA A 150 -9.10 8.77 -19.88
CA ALA A 150 -7.77 9.26 -19.58
C ALA A 150 -7.25 8.66 -18.27
N ARG A 151 -8.08 8.59 -17.23
CA ARG A 151 -7.74 7.93 -15.96
C ARG A 151 -7.41 6.45 -16.14
N TYR A 152 -8.25 5.73 -16.89
CA TYR A 152 -8.02 4.32 -17.20
C TYR A 152 -6.69 4.11 -17.97
N ASN A 153 -6.42 4.91 -18.99
CA ASN A 153 -5.21 4.78 -19.79
C ASN A 153 -3.95 5.05 -18.96
N LEU A 154 -3.95 6.11 -18.13
CA LEU A 154 -2.83 6.42 -17.25
C LEU A 154 -2.58 5.30 -16.24
N MET A 155 -3.65 4.81 -15.59
CA MET A 155 -3.55 3.66 -14.68
C MET A 155 -2.98 2.43 -15.41
N LYS A 156 -3.49 2.10 -16.60
CA LYS A 156 -3.02 0.93 -17.37
C LYS A 156 -1.52 1.00 -17.71
N ILE A 157 -0.98 2.20 -17.93
CA ILE A 157 0.45 2.41 -18.17
C ILE A 157 1.27 2.27 -16.88
N LYS A 158 0.80 2.87 -15.78
CA LYS A 158 1.55 2.96 -14.53
C LYS A 158 1.37 1.73 -13.62
N GLU A 159 0.20 1.12 -13.67
CA GLU A 159 -0.23 0.04 -12.78
C GLU A 159 -0.89 -1.10 -13.60
N PRO A 160 -0.19 -1.67 -14.61
CA PRO A 160 -0.79 -2.65 -15.53
C PRO A 160 -1.32 -3.91 -14.82
N TYR A 161 -0.74 -4.28 -13.67
CA TYR A 161 -1.16 -5.44 -12.88
C TYR A 161 -2.61 -5.33 -12.38
N LEU A 162 -3.15 -4.12 -12.21
CA LEU A 162 -4.51 -3.93 -11.72
C LEU A 162 -5.53 -4.59 -12.64
N THR A 163 -5.38 -4.42 -13.97
CA THR A 163 -6.32 -5.01 -14.94
C THR A 163 -6.24 -6.53 -15.04
N LEU A 164 -5.16 -7.12 -14.55
CA LEU A 164 -4.90 -8.56 -14.61
C LEU A 164 -5.30 -9.29 -13.33
N GLN A 165 -5.24 -8.63 -12.18
CA GLN A 165 -5.32 -9.28 -10.88
C GLN A 165 -6.43 -8.75 -9.98
N ILE A 166 -7.01 -7.58 -10.28
CA ILE A 166 -7.98 -6.92 -9.42
C ILE A 166 -9.39 -7.03 -10.01
N PRO A 167 -10.41 -7.34 -9.19
CA PRO A 167 -11.81 -7.28 -9.61
C PRO A 167 -12.18 -5.90 -10.19
N HIS A 168 -12.84 -5.88 -11.32
CA HIS A 168 -13.17 -4.67 -12.08
C HIS A 168 -13.92 -3.61 -11.26
N TYR A 169 -14.77 -4.02 -10.31
CA TYR A 169 -15.52 -3.09 -9.47
C TYR A 169 -14.60 -2.31 -8.50
N LEU A 170 -13.49 -2.91 -8.04
CA LEU A 170 -12.49 -2.23 -7.23
C LEU A 170 -11.67 -1.25 -8.07
N ILE A 171 -11.36 -1.60 -9.32
CA ILE A 171 -10.67 -0.68 -10.24
C ILE A 171 -11.60 0.49 -10.61
N ALA A 172 -12.89 0.23 -10.84
CA ALA A 172 -13.87 1.29 -11.10
C ALA A 172 -13.93 2.27 -9.91
N SER A 173 -14.01 1.75 -8.69
CA SER A 173 -13.93 2.54 -7.45
C SER A 173 -12.62 3.33 -7.36
N TYR A 174 -11.48 2.71 -7.64
CA TYR A 174 -10.17 3.36 -7.68
C TYR A 174 -10.11 4.50 -8.70
N LEU A 175 -10.69 4.35 -9.87
CA LEU A 175 -10.72 5.37 -10.92
C LEU A 175 -11.83 6.42 -10.71
N ASN A 176 -12.63 6.30 -9.66
CA ASN A 176 -13.82 7.14 -9.42
C ASN A 176 -14.74 7.18 -10.65
N ILE A 177 -15.13 6.00 -11.13
CA ILE A 177 -16.07 5.80 -12.24
C ILE A 177 -17.06 4.67 -11.90
N THR A 178 -18.17 4.60 -12.64
CA THR A 178 -19.11 3.49 -12.45
C THR A 178 -18.57 2.19 -13.02
N LYS A 179 -19.10 1.04 -12.53
CA LYS A 179 -18.76 -0.30 -13.04
C LYS A 179 -19.07 -0.43 -14.53
N GLU A 180 -20.18 0.16 -14.97
CA GLU A 180 -20.64 0.18 -16.36
C GLU A 180 -19.66 0.97 -17.25
N THR A 181 -19.25 2.18 -16.79
CA THR A 181 -18.25 3.01 -17.49
C THR A 181 -16.93 2.26 -17.62
N PHE A 182 -16.45 1.65 -16.52
CA PHE A 182 -15.23 0.84 -16.55
C PHE A 182 -15.35 -0.31 -17.57
N SER A 183 -16.43 -1.08 -17.53
CA SER A 183 -16.65 -2.21 -18.44
C SER A 183 -16.62 -1.76 -19.91
N ARG A 184 -17.27 -0.64 -20.26
CA ARG A 184 -17.27 -0.10 -21.64
C ARG A 184 -15.88 0.30 -22.08
N ILE A 185 -15.15 1.05 -21.24
CA ILE A 185 -13.78 1.49 -21.55
C ILE A 185 -12.84 0.30 -21.70
N HIS A 186 -12.92 -0.67 -20.81
CA HIS A 186 -12.07 -1.87 -20.81
C HIS A 186 -12.27 -2.71 -22.07
N LYS A 187 -13.51 -2.80 -22.57
CA LYS A 187 -13.86 -3.46 -23.84
C LYS A 187 -13.58 -2.62 -25.09
N GLY A 188 -13.07 -1.39 -24.94
CA GLY A 188 -12.81 -0.49 -26.08
C GLY A 188 -14.07 0.18 -26.66
N LEU A 189 -15.22 0.11 -25.98
CA LEU A 189 -16.47 0.69 -26.43
C LEU A 189 -16.56 2.20 -26.10
N PRO A 190 -17.33 3.00 -26.86
CA PRO A 190 -17.65 4.37 -26.50
C PRO A 190 -18.47 4.42 -25.20
N TYR A 191 -18.35 5.52 -24.44
CA TYR A 191 -19.06 5.72 -23.16
C TYR A 191 -19.58 7.16 -23.08
#